data_80a6beb5bc0227a36d6f63739e9b57a7
#
_entry.id   80a6beb5bc0227a36d6f63739e9b57a7
#
_cell.length_a   1.000
_cell.length_b   1.000
_cell.length_c   1.000
_cell.angle_alpha   90.00
_cell.angle_beta   90.00
_cell.angle_gamma   90.00
#
_symmetry.space_group_name_H-M   'P 1'
#
loop_
_entity.id
_entity.type
_entity.pdbx_description
1 polymer ?
#
loop_
_entity_poly.entity_id
_entity_poly.type
_entity_poly.pdbx_seq_one_letter_code
_entity_poly.pdbx_strand_id
1 'polypeptide(L)'
;MPRISYFHGIVILMFSNEGHHSVGHFHARSAEHHASLRFDGSVLAGSLPPAQLRLVREWAALHQTKLEANWQRARQGEHVEPIDPLA
;
A
#
# COMPACT_ATOMS: atom_id res chain seq x y z
N MET A 1 1.58 14.04 0.91
CA MET A 1 1.81 12.67 0.43
C MET A 1 1.19 11.67 1.39
N PRO A 2 0.20 10.89 0.97
CA PRO A 2 -0.56 10.07 1.92
C PRO A 2 0.15 8.77 2.28
N ARG A 3 1.12 8.88 3.16
CA ARG A 3 1.81 7.72 3.71
C ARG A 3 0.91 7.07 4.75
N ILE A 4 0.62 5.79 4.59
CA ILE A 4 -0.26 5.07 5.50
C ILE A 4 0.49 4.12 6.42
N SER A 5 1.74 3.78 6.12
CA SER A 5 2.56 2.99 7.04
C SER A 5 4.04 3.12 6.70
N TYR A 6 4.89 2.73 7.64
CA TYR A 6 6.33 2.70 7.45
C TYR A 6 6.92 1.61 8.34
N PHE A 7 7.65 0.68 7.74
CA PHE A 7 8.29 -0.41 8.49
C PHE A 7 9.45 -0.98 7.69
N HIS A 8 10.50 -1.35 8.39
CA HIS A 8 11.68 -2.01 7.80
C HIS A 8 12.24 -1.24 6.58
N GLY A 9 12.21 0.11 6.64
CA GLY A 9 12.70 0.93 5.55
C GLY A 9 11.73 1.04 4.36
N ILE A 10 10.54 0.50 4.47
CA ILE A 10 9.53 0.49 3.40
C ILE A 10 8.45 1.52 3.72
N VAL A 11 8.19 2.41 2.77
CA VAL A 11 7.12 3.42 2.89
C VAL A 11 5.91 2.90 2.13
N ILE A 12 4.76 2.87 2.79
CA ILE A 12 3.50 2.47 2.15
C ILE A 12 2.66 3.72 1.92
N LEU A 13 2.18 3.87 0.69
CA LEU A 13 1.47 5.07 0.24
C LEU A 13 0.15 4.67 -0.43
N MET A 14 -0.86 5.52 -0.27
CA MET A 14 -2.11 5.36 -1.01
C MET A 14 -2.57 6.76 -1.42
N PHE A 15 -2.69 7.00 -2.72
CA PHE A 15 -2.99 8.33 -3.25
C PHE A 15 -4.48 8.47 -3.51
N SER A 16 -5.07 9.57 -3.04
CA SER A 16 -6.50 9.79 -3.21
C SER A 16 -6.89 10.05 -4.66
N ASN A 17 -5.99 10.62 -5.46
CA ASN A 17 -6.29 10.93 -6.86
C ASN A 17 -6.28 9.68 -7.76
N GLU A 18 -5.96 8.52 -7.22
CA GLU A 18 -6.00 7.26 -7.96
C GLU A 18 -7.30 6.49 -7.75
N GLY A 19 -8.21 7.03 -6.96
CA GLY A 19 -9.45 6.34 -6.63
C GLY A 19 -10.39 6.11 -7.80
N HIS A 20 -10.14 6.72 -8.96
CA HIS A 20 -10.94 6.50 -10.16
C HIS A 20 -10.57 5.20 -10.88
N HIS A 21 -9.44 4.58 -10.53
CA HIS A 21 -9.06 3.29 -11.09
C HIS A 21 -9.98 2.20 -10.55
N SER A 22 -10.28 1.20 -11.37
CA SER A 22 -11.18 0.13 -10.98
C SER A 22 -10.53 -0.87 -10.01
N VAL A 23 -9.20 -0.93 -9.98
CA VAL A 23 -8.47 -1.90 -9.15
C VAL A 23 -7.90 -1.20 -7.92
N GLY A 24 -8.35 -1.64 -6.74
CA GLY A 24 -7.78 -1.15 -5.49
C GLY A 24 -6.33 -1.53 -5.36
N HIS A 25 -5.49 -0.57 -4.96
CA HIS A 25 -4.07 -0.81 -4.84
C HIS A 25 -3.41 0.20 -3.92
N PHE A 26 -2.20 -0.13 -3.50
CA PHE A 26 -1.35 0.78 -2.74
C PHE A 26 0.06 0.74 -3.34
N HIS A 27 0.91 1.66 -2.90
CA HIS A 27 2.28 1.76 -3.38
C HIS A 27 3.24 1.44 -2.24
N ALA A 28 4.32 0.73 -2.55
CA ALA A 28 5.39 0.44 -1.61
C ALA A 28 6.71 0.93 -2.19
N ARG A 29 7.46 1.67 -1.40
CA ARG A 29 8.73 2.24 -1.84
C ARG A 29 9.82 1.87 -0.85
N SER A 30 10.93 1.32 -1.36
CA SER A 30 12.08 0.94 -0.55
C SER A 30 13.34 1.35 -1.30
N ALA A 31 14.09 2.31 -0.75
CA ALA A 31 15.25 2.91 -1.41
C ALA A 31 14.83 3.42 -2.80
N GLU A 32 15.46 2.92 -3.86
CA GLU A 32 15.13 3.33 -5.23
C GLU A 32 14.11 2.42 -5.91
N HIS A 33 13.60 1.42 -5.19
CA HIS A 33 12.61 0.49 -5.71
C HIS A 33 11.20 0.97 -5.41
N HIS A 34 10.28 0.68 -6.33
CA HIS A 34 8.88 1.10 -6.19
C HIS A 34 8.00 0.06 -6.86
N ALA A 35 6.93 -0.32 -6.18
CA ALA A 35 5.93 -1.23 -6.75
C ALA A 35 4.54 -0.79 -6.33
N SER A 36 3.55 -1.03 -7.19
CA SER A 36 2.15 -0.95 -6.80
C SER A 36 1.61 -2.37 -6.67
N LEU A 37 0.80 -2.57 -5.64
CA LEU A 37 0.30 -3.91 -5.28
C LEU A 37 -1.18 -3.88 -4.99
N ARG A 38 -1.85 -4.99 -5.30
CA ARG A 38 -3.22 -5.21 -4.85
C ARG A 38 -3.20 -5.52 -3.34
N PHE A 39 -4.38 -5.49 -2.74
CA PHE A 39 -4.48 -5.74 -1.29
C PHE A 39 -4.17 -7.19 -0.91
N ASP A 40 -4.20 -8.10 -1.87
CA ASP A 40 -3.78 -9.49 -1.65
C ASP A 40 -2.27 -9.68 -1.75
N GLY A 41 -1.53 -8.61 -2.06
CA GLY A 41 -0.08 -8.65 -2.16
C GLY A 41 0.45 -8.90 -3.56
N SER A 42 -0.41 -9.10 -4.56
CA SER A 42 0.07 -9.31 -5.93
C SER A 42 0.54 -7.99 -6.53
N VAL A 43 1.63 -8.05 -7.30
CA VAL A 43 2.24 -6.86 -7.89
C VAL A 43 1.51 -6.48 -9.16
N LEU A 44 1.12 -5.20 -9.25
CA LEU A 44 0.52 -4.64 -10.46
C LEU A 44 1.57 -4.05 -11.38
N ALA A 45 2.54 -3.33 -10.83
CA ALA A 45 3.55 -2.65 -11.61
C ALA A 45 4.78 -2.42 -10.74
N GLY A 46 5.95 -2.28 -11.38
CA GLY A 46 7.19 -2.05 -10.67
C GLY A 46 7.72 -3.31 -10.03
N SER A 47 8.68 -3.15 -9.12
CA SER A 47 9.28 -4.28 -8.43
C SER A 47 9.90 -3.86 -7.11
N LEU A 48 9.97 -4.83 -6.18
CA LEU A 48 10.71 -4.69 -4.93
C LEU A 48 11.66 -5.88 -4.81
N PRO A 49 12.78 -5.72 -4.09
CA PRO A 49 13.61 -6.88 -3.78
C PRO A 49 12.80 -7.95 -3.06
N PRO A 50 13.13 -9.24 -3.25
CA PRO A 50 12.30 -10.33 -2.70
C PRO A 50 12.07 -10.25 -1.20
N ALA A 51 13.06 -9.83 -0.43
CA ALA A 51 12.90 -9.73 1.03
C ALA A 51 11.88 -8.67 1.40
N GLN A 52 11.95 -7.49 0.76
CA GLN A 52 10.99 -6.42 1.01
C GLN A 52 9.60 -6.78 0.52
N LEU A 53 9.51 -7.43 -0.63
CA LEU A 53 8.22 -7.86 -1.17
C LEU A 53 7.51 -8.82 -0.22
N ARG A 54 8.26 -9.74 0.39
CA ARG A 54 7.69 -10.67 1.37
C ARG A 54 7.12 -9.93 2.56
N LEU A 55 7.85 -8.93 3.07
CA LEU A 55 7.38 -8.13 4.21
C LEU A 55 6.11 -7.36 3.88
N VAL A 56 6.06 -6.76 2.68
CA VAL A 56 4.87 -6.02 2.26
C VAL A 56 3.67 -6.95 2.12
N ARG A 57 3.86 -8.14 1.56
CA ARG A 57 2.78 -9.11 1.41
C ARG A 57 2.25 -9.57 2.76
N GLU A 58 3.15 -9.80 3.71
CA GLU A 58 2.78 -10.19 5.07
C GLU A 58 1.95 -9.10 5.73
N TRP A 59 2.41 -7.85 5.62
CA TRP A 59 1.71 -6.71 6.17
C TRP A 59 0.32 -6.54 5.52
N ALA A 60 0.23 -6.66 4.21
CA ALA A 60 -1.04 -6.51 3.49
C ALA A 60 -2.04 -7.58 3.91
N ALA A 61 -1.57 -8.82 4.10
CA ALA A 61 -2.45 -9.90 4.53
C ALA A 61 -3.07 -9.63 5.91
N LEU A 62 -2.31 -8.97 6.79
CA LEU A 62 -2.80 -8.63 8.12
C LEU A 62 -3.79 -7.47 8.12
N HIS A 63 -3.80 -6.65 7.07
CA HIS A 63 -4.54 -5.37 7.09
C HIS A 63 -5.47 -5.19 5.89
N GLN A 64 -5.97 -6.27 5.31
CA GLN A 64 -6.81 -6.16 4.10
C GLN A 64 -8.04 -5.31 4.33
N THR A 65 -8.72 -5.49 5.44
CA THR A 65 -9.92 -4.71 5.75
C THR A 65 -9.60 -3.22 5.84
N LYS A 66 -8.50 -2.88 6.50
CA LYS A 66 -8.11 -1.47 6.64
C LYS A 66 -7.66 -0.87 5.31
N LEU A 67 -7.00 -1.67 4.48
CA LEU A 67 -6.60 -1.22 3.14
C LEU A 67 -7.82 -0.93 2.27
N GLU A 68 -8.82 -1.79 2.31
CA GLU A 68 -10.05 -1.58 1.56
C GLU A 68 -10.81 -0.35 2.06
N ALA A 69 -10.88 -0.16 3.37
CA ALA A 69 -11.52 1.03 3.94
C ALA A 69 -10.80 2.30 3.50
N ASN A 70 -9.47 2.30 3.50
CA ASN A 70 -8.69 3.44 3.02
C ASN A 70 -8.91 3.68 1.53
N TRP A 71 -9.05 2.62 0.74
CA TRP A 71 -9.32 2.75 -0.69
C TRP A 71 -10.66 3.46 -0.92
N GLN A 72 -11.68 3.13 -0.15
CA GLN A 72 -12.98 3.80 -0.24
C GLN A 72 -12.85 5.28 0.12
N ARG A 73 -12.08 5.60 1.17
CA ARG A 73 -11.81 7.00 1.52
C ARG A 73 -11.11 7.73 0.37
N ALA A 74 -10.10 7.10 -0.22
CA ALA A 74 -9.35 7.69 -1.32
C ALA A 74 -10.26 7.98 -2.53
N ARG A 75 -11.16 7.07 -2.83
CA ARG A 75 -12.10 7.24 -3.95
C ARG A 75 -13.06 8.40 -3.72
N GLN A 76 -13.36 8.71 -2.47
CA GLN A 76 -14.27 9.78 -2.10
C GLN A 76 -13.55 11.10 -1.84
N GLY A 77 -12.24 11.14 -2.04
CA GLY A 77 -11.45 12.33 -1.78
C GLY A 77 -11.22 12.60 -0.30
N GLU A 78 -11.46 11.61 0.55
CA GLU A 78 -11.26 11.73 1.99
C GLU A 78 -9.82 11.37 2.37
N HIS A 79 -9.39 11.83 3.54
CA HIS A 79 -8.06 11.48 4.05
C HIS A 79 -7.98 9.99 4.37
N VAL A 80 -6.92 9.35 3.91
CA VAL A 80 -6.62 7.98 4.30
C VAL A 80 -6.03 7.97 5.70
N GLU A 81 -6.22 6.88 6.42
CA GLU A 81 -5.78 6.76 7.81
C GLU A 81 -4.53 5.89 7.93
N PRO A 82 -3.67 6.17 8.91
CA PRO A 82 -2.50 5.32 9.15
C PRO A 82 -2.92 3.90 9.50
N ILE A 83 -2.09 2.94 9.09
CA ILE A 83 -2.27 1.53 9.42
C ILE A 83 -1.02 1.08 10.16
N ASP A 84 -1.19 0.25 11.19
CA ASP A 84 -0.08 -0.21 12.02
C ASP A 84 1.02 -0.85 11.17
N PRO A 85 2.27 -0.58 11.49
CA PRO A 85 3.39 -1.19 10.77
C PRO A 85 3.54 -2.67 11.09
N LEU A 86 4.29 -3.36 10.24
CA LEU A 86 4.71 -4.73 10.52
C LEU A 86 5.76 -4.72 11.63
N ALA A 87 5.62 -5.61 12.59
CA ALA A 87 6.54 -5.70 13.71
C ALA A 87 7.94 -6.14 13.30
#